data_bfdd40deca7b1d51ac2151fef7c6af38
#
_entry.id   bfdd40deca7b1d51ac2151fef7c6af38
#
_cell.length_a   1.000
_cell.length_b   1.000
_cell.length_c   1.000
_cell.angle_alpha   90.00
_cell.angle_beta   90.00
_cell.angle_gamma   90.00
#
_symmetry.space_group_name_H-M   'P 1'
#
loop_
_entity.id
_entity.type
_entity.pdbx_description
1 polymer ?
#
loop_
_entity_poly.entity_id
_entity_poly.type
_entity_poly.pdbx_seq_one_letter_code
_entity_poly.pdbx_strand_id
1 'polypeptide(L)'
;MDNLQADQLLPGGFAAELFGQLRAAPQGLTEYQLIRQLADRFPDSLFAEPGALQDPLRLFQLHFLLFHQLYRLADELAPEGLSMQIHALSIRLLPRTESVAGLQQTDPLRAYYLDWQQWRDTHAEDVQRLLDGFWRRRGGGCVAPEELEQALATLDLVQPTDAHAVKQRYRALVSVHHPDRGGSTERVQEINQAMLILERYYGKN
;
A
#
# COMPACT_ATOMS: atom_id res chain seq x y z
N MET A 1 5.50 19.12 22.19
CA MET A 1 5.15 19.41 20.78
C MET A 1 3.66 19.37 20.66
N ASP A 2 3.15 20.45 20.21
CA ASP A 2 1.85 21.00 20.48
C ASP A 2 0.67 20.22 19.90
N ASN A 3 -0.46 20.48 20.52
CA ASN A 3 -1.81 19.99 20.26
C ASN A 3 -2.32 20.32 18.83
N LEU A 4 -1.50 20.03 17.78
CA LEU A 4 -1.84 20.19 16.39
C LEU A 4 -3.00 19.25 16.05
N GLN A 5 -4.10 19.83 15.58
CA GLN A 5 -5.26 19.05 15.09
C GLN A 5 -5.18 18.91 13.57
N ALA A 6 -5.84 17.90 13.01
CA ALA A 6 -5.87 17.65 11.57
C ALA A 6 -6.23 18.91 10.76
N ASP A 7 -7.19 19.68 11.25
CA ASP A 7 -7.69 20.89 10.59
C ASP A 7 -6.63 22.01 10.49
N GLN A 8 -5.56 21.96 11.29
CA GLN A 8 -4.44 22.90 11.23
C GLN A 8 -3.36 22.51 10.21
N LEU A 9 -3.34 21.23 9.81
CA LEU A 9 -2.40 20.69 8.83
C LEU A 9 -2.95 20.70 7.41
N LEU A 10 -4.27 20.85 7.28
CA LEU A 10 -4.94 20.80 5.98
C LEU A 10 -5.26 22.22 5.50
N PRO A 11 -5.07 22.52 4.20
CA PRO A 11 -5.40 23.82 3.65
C PRO A 11 -6.92 24.07 3.67
N GLY A 12 -7.30 25.35 3.72
CA GLY A 12 -8.70 25.75 3.64
C GLY A 12 -9.37 25.19 2.37
N GLY A 13 -10.57 24.63 2.52
CA GLY A 13 -11.33 24.04 1.39
C GLY A 13 -10.90 22.62 1.01
N PHE A 14 -10.01 21.97 1.77
CA PHE A 14 -9.52 20.63 1.46
C PHE A 14 -10.65 19.60 1.33
N ALA A 15 -11.58 19.56 2.29
CA ALA A 15 -12.71 18.62 2.25
C ALA A 15 -13.62 18.84 1.04
N ALA A 16 -13.88 20.10 0.68
CA ALA A 16 -14.70 20.45 -0.50
C ALA A 16 -14.01 20.02 -1.81
N GLU A 17 -12.69 20.22 -1.90
CA GLU A 17 -11.90 19.77 -3.06
C GLU A 17 -11.91 18.25 -3.17
N LEU A 18 -11.66 17.55 -2.06
CA LEU A 18 -11.68 16.09 -1.98
C LEU A 18 -13.04 15.52 -2.43
N PHE A 19 -14.13 16.10 -1.95
CA PHE A 19 -15.48 15.74 -2.39
C PHE A 19 -15.67 15.98 -3.88
N GLY A 20 -15.24 17.14 -4.40
CA GLY A 20 -15.31 17.49 -5.81
C GLY A 20 -14.62 16.48 -6.72
N GLN A 21 -13.40 16.07 -6.35
CA GLN A 21 -12.63 15.07 -7.10
C GLN A 21 -13.30 13.69 -7.10
N LEU A 22 -13.81 13.23 -5.96
CA LEU A 22 -14.54 11.96 -5.87
C LEU A 22 -15.84 11.98 -6.64
N ARG A 23 -16.56 13.11 -6.64
CA ARG A 23 -17.78 13.30 -7.41
C ARG A 23 -17.53 13.30 -8.91
N ALA A 24 -16.39 13.84 -9.35
CA ALA A 24 -15.99 13.85 -10.75
C ALA A 24 -15.53 12.48 -11.27
N ALA A 25 -15.20 11.54 -10.36
CA ALA A 25 -14.71 10.20 -10.68
C ALA A 25 -15.63 9.08 -10.12
N PRO A 26 -16.79 8.82 -10.73
CA PRO A 26 -17.75 7.81 -10.24
C PRO A 26 -17.18 6.39 -10.20
N GLN A 27 -16.21 6.08 -11.05
CA GLN A 27 -15.48 4.79 -11.06
C GLN A 27 -14.53 4.63 -9.86
N GLY A 28 -14.28 5.73 -9.13
CA GLY A 28 -13.36 5.80 -8.01
C GLY A 28 -11.96 6.25 -8.42
N LEU A 29 -11.20 6.68 -7.42
CA LEU A 29 -9.79 7.06 -7.51
C LEU A 29 -8.96 6.20 -6.57
N THR A 30 -7.72 5.96 -6.91
CA THR A 30 -6.75 5.37 -5.99
C THR A 30 -6.25 6.45 -5.01
N GLU A 31 -5.74 6.01 -3.86
CA GLU A 31 -5.05 6.90 -2.91
C GLU A 31 -3.97 7.73 -3.59
N TYR A 32 -3.12 7.08 -4.40
CA TYR A 32 -2.06 7.75 -5.13
C TYR A 32 -2.57 8.86 -6.06
N GLN A 33 -3.66 8.61 -6.79
CA GLN A 33 -4.27 9.60 -7.66
C GLN A 33 -4.80 10.79 -6.87
N LEU A 34 -5.47 10.54 -5.74
CA LEU A 34 -5.95 11.59 -4.84
C LEU A 34 -4.80 12.43 -4.28
N ILE A 35 -3.75 11.79 -3.76
CA ILE A 35 -2.56 12.50 -3.24
C ILE A 35 -1.98 13.40 -4.33
N ARG A 36 -1.82 12.90 -5.56
CA ARG A 36 -1.26 13.68 -6.67
C ARG A 36 -2.15 14.88 -7.04
N GLN A 37 -3.46 14.67 -7.17
CA GLN A 37 -4.40 15.74 -7.49
C GLN A 37 -4.48 16.80 -6.38
N LEU A 38 -4.43 16.37 -5.12
CA LEU A 38 -4.39 17.27 -3.96
C LEU A 38 -3.07 18.05 -3.88
N ALA A 39 -1.93 17.43 -4.20
CA ALA A 39 -0.65 18.11 -4.31
C ALA A 39 -0.66 19.21 -5.37
N ASP A 40 -1.22 18.93 -6.55
CA ASP A 40 -1.35 19.90 -7.64
C ASP A 40 -2.29 21.06 -7.24
N ARG A 41 -3.34 20.78 -6.49
CA ARG A 41 -4.33 21.77 -6.06
C ARG A 41 -3.86 22.64 -4.91
N PHE A 42 -3.04 22.08 -4.01
CA PHE A 42 -2.52 22.74 -2.81
C PHE A 42 -0.99 22.66 -2.75
N PRO A 43 -0.30 23.47 -3.56
CA PRO A 43 1.17 23.39 -3.71
C PRO A 43 1.95 23.72 -2.42
N ASP A 44 1.35 24.42 -1.47
CA ASP A 44 1.95 24.76 -0.19
C ASP A 44 1.59 23.79 0.95
N SER A 45 0.93 22.66 0.62
CA SER A 45 0.51 21.65 1.59
C SER A 45 1.54 20.54 1.76
N LEU A 46 1.38 19.75 2.82
CA LEU A 46 2.17 18.53 3.05
C LEU A 46 2.10 17.56 1.86
N PHE A 47 0.98 17.57 1.10
CA PHE A 47 0.80 16.69 -0.07
C PHE A 47 1.74 17.03 -1.22
N ALA A 48 2.16 18.30 -1.35
CA ALA A 48 3.06 18.78 -2.40
C ALA A 48 4.53 18.77 -1.99
N GLU A 49 4.87 18.37 -0.76
CA GLU A 49 6.24 18.36 -0.25
C GLU A 49 7.13 17.44 -1.11
N PRO A 50 8.26 17.94 -1.66
CA PRO A 50 9.15 17.14 -2.49
C PRO A 50 9.69 15.91 -1.73
N GLY A 51 9.60 14.73 -2.35
CA GLY A 51 10.09 13.49 -1.74
C GLY A 51 9.15 12.86 -0.69
N ALA A 52 8.02 13.47 -0.37
CA ALA A 52 7.10 12.96 0.65
C ALA A 52 6.63 11.51 0.40
N LEU A 53 6.46 11.11 -0.87
CA LEU A 53 6.11 9.74 -1.23
C LEU A 53 7.29 8.75 -1.14
N GLN A 54 8.51 9.25 -0.94
CA GLN A 54 9.72 8.42 -0.82
C GLN A 54 10.18 8.28 0.63
N ASP A 55 9.80 9.20 1.50
CA ASP A 55 10.05 9.14 2.93
C ASP A 55 8.95 8.34 3.64
N PRO A 56 9.29 7.24 4.33
CA PRO A 56 8.27 6.37 4.96
C PRO A 56 7.39 7.08 5.98
N LEU A 57 7.94 7.99 6.78
CA LEU A 57 7.17 8.73 7.78
C LEU A 57 6.22 9.72 7.11
N ARG A 58 6.71 10.46 6.11
CA ARG A 58 5.88 11.40 5.34
C ARG A 58 4.76 10.68 4.58
N LEU A 59 5.07 9.57 3.94
CA LEU A 59 4.07 8.74 3.27
C LEU A 59 3.00 8.27 4.26
N PHE A 60 3.39 7.79 5.44
CA PHE A 60 2.44 7.44 6.51
C PHE A 60 1.58 8.65 6.89
N GLN A 61 2.20 9.81 7.08
CA GLN A 61 1.51 11.04 7.46
C GLN A 61 0.48 11.47 6.42
N LEU A 62 0.83 11.46 5.13
CA LEU A 62 -0.07 11.78 4.03
C LEU A 62 -1.24 10.79 3.95
N HIS A 63 -0.92 9.50 4.04
CA HIS A 63 -1.90 8.43 4.06
C HIS A 63 -2.89 8.62 5.21
N PHE A 64 -2.39 8.81 6.42
CA PHE A 64 -3.24 8.99 7.60
C PHE A 64 -4.14 10.23 7.47
N LEU A 65 -3.59 11.39 7.09
CA LEU A 65 -4.36 12.63 6.89
C LEU A 65 -5.46 12.46 5.85
N LEU A 66 -5.15 11.84 4.71
CA LEU A 66 -6.12 11.59 3.67
C LEU A 66 -7.25 10.69 4.16
N PHE A 67 -6.92 9.55 4.80
CA PHE A 67 -7.92 8.60 5.30
C PHE A 67 -8.73 9.18 6.46
N HIS A 68 -8.11 9.93 7.36
CA HIS A 68 -8.81 10.67 8.40
C HIS A 68 -9.89 11.59 7.81
N GLN A 69 -9.56 12.36 6.77
CA GLN A 69 -10.51 13.25 6.10
C GLN A 69 -11.57 12.50 5.31
N LEU A 70 -11.22 11.39 4.67
CA LEU A 70 -12.19 10.54 3.96
C LEU A 70 -13.25 9.99 4.91
N TYR A 71 -12.86 9.51 6.11
CA TYR A 71 -13.83 9.01 7.08
C TYR A 71 -14.69 10.13 7.67
N ARG A 72 -14.13 11.32 7.94
CA ARG A 72 -14.91 12.50 8.37
C ARG A 72 -15.90 12.92 7.29
N LEU A 73 -15.45 13.03 6.06
CA LEU A 73 -16.30 13.37 4.91
C LEU A 73 -17.41 12.34 4.71
N ALA A 74 -17.12 11.06 4.89
CA ALA A 74 -18.14 10.00 4.82
C ALA A 74 -19.24 10.18 5.88
N ASP A 75 -18.87 10.61 7.10
CA ASP A 75 -19.85 10.91 8.15
C ASP A 75 -20.70 12.14 7.82
N GLU A 76 -20.08 13.18 7.27
CA GLU A 76 -20.76 14.43 6.85
C GLU A 76 -21.75 14.17 5.71
N LEU A 77 -21.42 13.27 4.77
CA LEU A 77 -22.26 12.94 3.61
C LEU A 77 -23.35 11.90 3.91
N ALA A 78 -23.24 11.17 5.01
CA ALA A 78 -24.20 10.14 5.36
C ALA A 78 -25.65 10.64 5.52
N PRO A 79 -25.93 11.84 6.11
CA PRO A 79 -27.26 12.44 6.15
C PRO A 79 -27.80 12.83 4.77
N GLU A 80 -26.93 13.08 3.81
CA GLU A 80 -27.28 13.44 2.42
C GLU A 80 -27.63 12.20 1.56
N GLY A 81 -27.67 11.01 2.15
CA GLY A 81 -27.94 9.77 1.43
C GLY A 81 -26.77 9.24 0.60
N LEU A 82 -25.55 9.67 0.93
CA LEU A 82 -24.33 9.19 0.31
C LEU A 82 -23.56 8.28 1.28
N SER A 83 -22.85 7.34 0.72
CA SER A 83 -21.88 6.50 1.40
C SER A 83 -20.55 6.54 0.67
N MET A 84 -19.47 6.16 1.32
CA MET A 84 -18.15 6.15 0.71
C MET A 84 -17.52 4.77 0.89
N GLN A 85 -17.05 4.20 -0.21
CA GLN A 85 -16.17 3.06 -0.17
C GLN A 85 -14.74 3.59 -0.05
N ILE A 86 -14.05 3.23 1.04
CA ILE A 86 -12.69 3.71 1.33
C ILE A 86 -11.76 2.51 1.31
N HIS A 87 -10.99 2.40 0.24
CA HIS A 87 -9.92 1.40 0.09
C HIS A 87 -8.80 2.04 -0.73
N ALA A 88 -7.52 1.86 -0.36
CA ALA A 88 -6.38 2.52 -0.98
C ALA A 88 -6.32 2.40 -2.52
N LEU A 89 -6.81 1.28 -3.06
CA LEU A 89 -6.87 1.04 -4.50
C LEU A 89 -8.17 1.53 -5.17
N SER A 90 -9.21 1.91 -4.38
CA SER A 90 -10.50 2.35 -4.91
C SER A 90 -11.27 3.12 -3.86
N ILE A 91 -11.28 4.45 -3.99
CA ILE A 91 -12.05 5.36 -3.13
C ILE A 91 -13.13 5.98 -4.00
N ARG A 92 -14.40 5.78 -3.63
CA ARG A 92 -15.54 6.27 -4.43
C ARG A 92 -16.77 6.57 -3.60
N LEU A 93 -17.59 7.49 -4.11
CA LEU A 93 -18.92 7.79 -3.59
C LEU A 93 -19.94 6.78 -4.12
N LEU A 94 -20.84 6.37 -3.25
CA LEU A 94 -21.94 5.46 -3.57
C LEU A 94 -23.26 6.01 -3.02
N PRO A 95 -24.39 5.75 -3.67
CA PRO A 95 -25.68 5.99 -3.05
C PRO A 95 -25.83 5.12 -1.79
N ARG A 96 -26.34 5.68 -0.71
CA ARG A 96 -26.63 4.94 0.51
C ARG A 96 -27.94 4.17 0.30
N THR A 97 -27.86 2.85 0.19
CA THR A 97 -29.05 1.99 0.13
C THR A 97 -29.41 1.55 1.55
N GLU A 98 -30.70 1.61 1.88
CA GLU A 98 -31.22 1.27 3.22
C GLU A 98 -30.93 -0.18 3.66
N SER A 99 -30.66 -1.07 2.71
CA SER A 99 -30.34 -2.48 2.99
C SER A 99 -29.00 -2.71 3.72
N VAL A 100 -28.15 -1.69 3.82
CA VAL A 100 -26.85 -1.77 4.53
C VAL A 100 -26.96 -1.33 6.00
N ALA A 101 -28.09 -0.78 6.42
CA ALA A 101 -28.31 -0.30 7.79
C ALA A 101 -28.31 -1.42 8.86
N GLY A 102 -28.42 -2.70 8.47
CA GLY A 102 -28.46 -3.86 9.40
C GLY A 102 -27.11 -4.54 9.66
N LEU A 103 -26.09 -4.28 8.86
CA LEU A 103 -24.75 -4.86 9.01
C LEU A 103 -23.70 -3.74 8.86
N GLN A 104 -23.70 -2.76 9.76
CA GLN A 104 -22.50 -1.99 10.01
C GLN A 104 -21.49 -2.94 10.66
N GLN A 105 -20.76 -3.69 9.83
CA GLN A 105 -19.49 -4.24 10.26
C GLN A 105 -18.69 -3.04 10.76
N THR A 106 -18.38 -3.04 12.04
CA THR A 106 -17.53 -2.03 12.66
C THR A 106 -16.23 -2.06 11.86
N ASP A 107 -16.04 -1.06 10.99
CA ASP A 107 -14.80 -0.96 10.21
C ASP A 107 -13.67 -0.63 11.19
N PRO A 108 -12.78 -1.56 11.53
CA PRO A 108 -11.70 -1.33 12.48
C PRO A 108 -10.73 -0.25 11.99
N LEU A 109 -10.64 -0.05 10.68
CA LEU A 109 -9.82 0.99 10.08
C LEU A 109 -10.41 2.38 10.34
N ARG A 110 -11.76 2.50 10.37
CA ARG A 110 -12.42 3.76 10.70
C ARG A 110 -12.04 4.25 12.09
N ALA A 111 -12.10 3.38 13.09
CA ALA A 111 -11.72 3.72 14.46
C ALA A 111 -10.26 4.18 14.54
N TYR A 112 -9.36 3.49 13.83
CA TYR A 112 -7.94 3.83 13.76
C TYR A 112 -7.69 5.22 13.15
N TYR A 113 -8.26 5.50 11.99
CA TYR A 113 -8.02 6.79 11.31
C TYR A 113 -8.74 7.97 11.96
N LEU A 114 -9.83 7.76 12.68
CA LEU A 114 -10.49 8.83 13.45
C LEU A 114 -9.80 9.11 14.79
N ASP A 115 -8.98 8.21 15.29
CA ASP A 115 -8.17 8.43 16.48
C ASP A 115 -6.91 9.25 16.15
N TRP A 116 -6.99 10.57 16.39
CA TRP A 116 -5.88 11.48 16.13
C TRP A 116 -4.62 11.21 16.96
N GLN A 117 -4.71 10.41 18.02
CA GLN A 117 -3.54 10.00 18.80
C GLN A 117 -2.60 9.13 17.98
N GLN A 118 -3.12 8.31 17.07
CA GLN A 118 -2.32 7.49 16.17
C GLN A 118 -1.35 8.32 15.31
N TRP A 119 -1.81 9.50 14.85
CA TRP A 119 -0.95 10.43 14.14
C TRP A 119 0.19 10.96 15.02
N ARG A 120 -0.13 11.38 16.26
CA ARG A 120 0.83 12.04 17.16
C ARG A 120 1.87 11.09 17.69
N ASP A 121 1.45 9.86 17.96
CA ASP A 121 2.28 8.86 18.64
C ASP A 121 3.12 8.03 17.63
N THR A 122 2.86 8.17 16.33
CA THR A 122 3.64 7.49 15.29
C THR A 122 4.89 8.28 14.91
N HIS A 123 6.04 7.73 15.23
CA HIS A 123 7.35 8.28 14.90
C HIS A 123 8.03 7.48 13.78
N ALA A 124 9.14 8.01 13.25
CA ALA A 124 9.86 7.36 12.16
C ALA A 124 10.27 5.91 12.48
N GLU A 125 10.63 5.65 13.74
CA GLU A 125 10.99 4.31 14.23
C GLU A 125 9.81 3.34 14.23
N ASP A 126 8.59 3.84 14.48
CA ASP A 126 7.36 3.05 14.48
C ASP A 126 6.98 2.66 13.05
N VAL A 127 7.07 3.61 12.11
CA VAL A 127 6.85 3.37 10.69
C VAL A 127 7.88 2.37 10.17
N GLN A 128 9.14 2.54 10.53
CA GLN A 128 10.20 1.60 10.15
C GLN A 128 9.91 0.20 10.71
N ARG A 129 9.51 0.09 11.97
CA ARG A 129 9.11 -1.20 12.57
C ARG A 129 7.89 -1.82 11.90
N LEU A 130 6.91 -1.02 11.49
CA LEU A 130 5.74 -1.49 10.74
C LEU A 130 6.14 -2.00 9.36
N LEU A 131 7.02 -1.29 8.65
CA LEU A 131 7.58 -1.72 7.37
C LEU A 131 8.40 -3.01 7.53
N ASP A 132 9.28 -3.07 8.53
CA ASP A 132 10.05 -4.27 8.83
C ASP A 132 9.15 -5.45 9.22
N GLY A 133 8.08 -5.19 9.97
CA GLY A 133 7.06 -6.18 10.31
C GLY A 133 6.25 -6.63 9.09
N PHE A 134 5.95 -5.71 8.16
CA PHE A 134 5.27 -6.01 6.90
C PHE A 134 6.18 -6.84 5.98
N TRP A 135 7.44 -6.44 5.83
CA TRP A 135 8.41 -7.18 5.04
C TRP A 135 8.70 -8.56 5.65
N ARG A 136 8.75 -8.67 6.98
CA ARG A 136 8.86 -9.96 7.68
C ARG A 136 7.63 -10.85 7.47
N ARG A 137 6.42 -10.30 7.43
CA ARG A 137 5.18 -11.08 7.20
C ARG A 137 4.94 -11.41 5.73
N ARG A 138 5.37 -10.55 4.81
CA ARG A 138 5.17 -10.71 3.37
C ARG A 138 6.32 -11.41 2.65
N GLY A 139 7.47 -11.52 3.30
CA GLY A 139 8.68 -12.12 2.74
C GLY A 139 9.83 -12.21 3.71
N GLY A 140 9.66 -11.80 4.95
CA GLY A 140 10.70 -11.77 5.98
C GLY A 140 10.61 -12.91 6.99
N GLY A 141 10.08 -14.08 6.64
CA GLY A 141 10.55 -15.29 7.27
C GLY A 141 12.03 -15.43 6.93
N CYS A 142 12.91 -15.66 7.91
CA CYS A 142 14.21 -16.21 7.61
C CYS A 142 13.97 -17.35 6.64
N VAL A 143 14.51 -17.24 5.42
CA VAL A 143 14.50 -18.38 4.52
C VAL A 143 15.24 -19.46 5.25
N ALA A 144 14.59 -20.58 5.55
CA ALA A 144 15.25 -21.68 6.24
C ALA A 144 16.44 -22.13 5.37
N PRO A 145 17.58 -22.52 5.96
CA PRO A 145 18.73 -22.93 5.18
C PRO A 145 18.39 -23.98 4.12
N GLU A 146 17.49 -24.90 4.45
CA GLU A 146 17.02 -25.94 3.54
C GLU A 146 16.15 -25.37 2.40
N GLU A 147 15.31 -24.37 2.69
CA GLU A 147 14.46 -23.70 1.70
C GLU A 147 15.32 -22.86 0.72
N LEU A 148 16.37 -22.21 1.23
CA LEU A 148 17.35 -21.49 0.43
C LEU A 148 18.12 -22.44 -0.50
N GLU A 149 18.60 -23.55 0.04
CA GLU A 149 19.36 -24.55 -0.70
C GLU A 149 18.52 -25.18 -1.84
N GLN A 150 17.26 -25.53 -1.54
CA GLN A 150 16.33 -26.01 -2.55
C GLN A 150 16.04 -24.99 -3.65
N ALA A 151 15.84 -23.70 -3.27
CA ALA A 151 15.61 -22.64 -4.22
C ALA A 151 16.83 -22.40 -5.14
N LEU A 152 18.04 -22.41 -4.57
CA LEU A 152 19.28 -22.33 -5.36
C LEU A 152 19.43 -23.52 -6.30
N ALA A 153 19.21 -24.74 -5.81
CA ALA A 153 19.27 -25.96 -6.62
C ALA A 153 18.26 -25.94 -7.77
N THR A 154 17.04 -25.43 -7.53
CA THR A 154 16.00 -25.31 -8.57
C THR A 154 16.45 -24.38 -9.71
N LEU A 155 17.24 -23.37 -9.42
CA LEU A 155 17.85 -22.46 -10.41
C LEU A 155 19.24 -22.93 -10.90
N ASP A 156 19.66 -24.15 -10.58
CA ASP A 156 20.99 -24.70 -10.89
C ASP A 156 22.13 -23.81 -10.35
N LEU A 157 21.96 -23.26 -9.17
CA LEU A 157 22.96 -22.48 -8.44
C LEU A 157 23.46 -23.27 -7.22
N VAL A 158 24.77 -23.35 -7.05
CA VAL A 158 25.37 -24.18 -5.99
C VAL A 158 25.55 -23.39 -4.68
N GLN A 159 25.70 -22.09 -4.77
CA GLN A 159 25.91 -21.21 -3.63
C GLN A 159 25.19 -19.86 -3.83
N PRO A 160 24.90 -19.11 -2.74
CA PRO A 160 24.43 -17.76 -2.85
C PRO A 160 25.40 -16.91 -3.69
N THR A 161 24.88 -16.31 -4.73
CA THR A 161 25.57 -15.43 -5.66
C THR A 161 24.92 -14.04 -5.63
N ASP A 162 25.35 -13.10 -6.45
CA ASP A 162 24.70 -11.78 -6.48
C ASP A 162 23.27 -11.84 -7.08
N ALA A 163 22.44 -10.88 -6.68
CA ALA A 163 21.03 -10.83 -7.12
C ALA A 163 20.88 -10.69 -8.65
N HIS A 164 21.89 -10.12 -9.32
CA HIS A 164 21.87 -9.97 -10.77
C HIS A 164 22.07 -11.32 -11.46
N ALA A 165 23.02 -12.13 -10.99
CA ALA A 165 23.27 -13.47 -11.53
C ALA A 165 22.05 -14.40 -11.30
N VAL A 166 21.38 -14.29 -10.14
CA VAL A 166 20.13 -15.02 -9.87
C VAL A 166 19.06 -14.65 -10.91
N LYS A 167 18.83 -13.35 -11.16
CA LYS A 167 17.86 -12.88 -12.15
C LYS A 167 18.22 -13.32 -13.57
N GLN A 168 19.50 -13.32 -13.90
CA GLN A 168 19.96 -13.78 -15.22
C GLN A 168 19.67 -15.29 -15.40
N ARG A 169 19.98 -16.09 -14.38
CA ARG A 169 19.74 -17.54 -14.40
C ARG A 169 18.24 -17.87 -14.49
N TYR A 170 17.43 -17.19 -13.68
CA TYR A 170 15.97 -17.31 -13.73
C TYR A 170 15.43 -17.08 -15.15
N ARG A 171 15.81 -15.96 -15.79
CA ARG A 171 15.35 -15.65 -17.16
C ARG A 171 15.75 -16.73 -18.18
N ALA A 172 16.96 -17.25 -18.05
CA ALA A 172 17.45 -18.32 -18.91
C ALA A 172 16.60 -19.59 -18.76
N LEU A 173 16.34 -20.02 -17.52
CA LEU A 173 15.55 -21.22 -17.24
C LEU A 173 14.08 -21.07 -17.66
N VAL A 174 13.44 -19.93 -17.39
CA VAL A 174 12.08 -19.66 -17.86
C VAL A 174 12.02 -19.69 -19.39
N SER A 175 13.01 -19.13 -20.09
CA SER A 175 13.06 -19.16 -21.56
C SER A 175 13.20 -20.58 -22.14
N VAL A 176 13.96 -21.46 -21.47
CA VAL A 176 14.16 -22.85 -21.90
C VAL A 176 12.92 -23.70 -21.64
N HIS A 177 12.28 -23.51 -20.48
CA HIS A 177 11.15 -24.32 -20.03
C HIS A 177 9.78 -23.71 -20.32
N HIS A 178 9.72 -22.63 -21.13
CA HIS A 178 8.45 -21.99 -21.46
C HIS A 178 7.50 -22.94 -22.22
N PRO A 179 6.21 -23.02 -21.85
CA PRO A 179 5.24 -23.90 -22.50
C PRO A 179 5.16 -23.71 -24.02
N ASP A 180 5.22 -22.47 -24.51
CA ASP A 180 5.17 -22.15 -25.95
C ASP A 180 6.40 -22.66 -26.72
N ARG A 181 7.44 -23.10 -26.01
CA ARG A 181 8.66 -23.68 -26.59
C ARG A 181 8.78 -25.20 -26.34
N GLY A 182 7.68 -25.83 -25.92
CA GLY A 182 7.65 -27.26 -25.62
C GLY A 182 8.16 -27.60 -24.19
N GLY A 183 8.28 -26.63 -23.31
CA GLY A 183 8.62 -26.85 -21.90
C GLY A 183 7.42 -27.26 -21.06
N SER A 184 7.68 -27.60 -19.79
CA SER A 184 6.66 -27.99 -18.81
C SER A 184 6.18 -26.81 -17.99
N THR A 185 4.88 -26.66 -17.86
CA THR A 185 4.24 -25.65 -16.99
C THR A 185 4.62 -25.86 -15.53
N GLU A 186 4.70 -27.11 -15.08
CA GLU A 186 5.08 -27.48 -13.72
C GLU A 186 6.51 -26.98 -13.41
N ARG A 187 7.43 -27.19 -14.38
CA ARG A 187 8.83 -26.75 -14.21
C ARG A 187 8.95 -25.23 -14.13
N VAL A 188 8.17 -24.49 -14.91
CA VAL A 188 8.12 -23.01 -14.83
C VAL A 188 7.55 -22.55 -13.49
N GLN A 189 6.54 -23.25 -12.96
CA GLN A 189 6.00 -22.94 -11.63
C GLN A 189 7.03 -23.15 -10.52
N GLU A 190 7.80 -24.25 -10.56
CA GLU A 190 8.90 -24.50 -9.62
C GLU A 190 9.98 -23.40 -9.69
N ILE A 191 10.38 -23.02 -10.90
CA ILE A 191 11.36 -21.93 -11.12
C ILE A 191 10.83 -20.59 -10.57
N ASN A 192 9.55 -20.28 -10.76
CA ASN A 192 8.92 -19.07 -10.22
C ASN A 192 8.87 -19.10 -8.70
N GLN A 193 8.54 -20.24 -8.11
CA GLN A 193 8.54 -20.43 -6.65
C GLN A 193 9.94 -20.23 -6.05
N ALA A 194 10.95 -20.83 -6.67
CA ALA A 194 12.34 -20.66 -6.25
C ALA A 194 12.79 -19.19 -6.34
N MET A 195 12.41 -18.48 -7.40
CA MET A 195 12.71 -17.06 -7.54
C MET A 195 12.11 -16.22 -6.40
N LEU A 196 10.85 -16.48 -6.01
CA LEU A 196 10.19 -15.80 -4.89
C LEU A 196 10.94 -16.02 -3.56
N ILE A 197 11.47 -17.21 -3.33
CA ILE A 197 12.28 -17.54 -2.14
C ILE A 197 13.60 -16.75 -2.17
N LEU A 198 14.27 -16.72 -3.31
CA LEU A 198 15.54 -16.00 -3.48
C LEU A 198 15.36 -14.47 -3.44
N GLU A 199 14.28 -13.92 -3.97
CA GLU A 199 13.95 -12.49 -3.80
C GLU A 199 13.77 -12.13 -2.32
N ARG A 200 13.17 -13.01 -1.52
CA ARG A 200 13.09 -12.84 -0.05
C ARG A 200 14.47 -12.84 0.61
N TYR A 201 15.36 -13.68 0.14
CA TYR A 201 16.72 -13.77 0.70
C TYR A 201 17.59 -12.57 0.33
N TYR A 202 17.58 -12.15 -0.94
CA TYR A 202 18.42 -11.05 -1.44
C TYR A 202 17.81 -9.66 -1.21
N GLY A 203 16.52 -9.53 -0.98
CA GLY A 203 15.88 -8.26 -0.65
C GLY A 203 16.28 -7.67 0.71
N LYS A 204 17.22 -8.31 1.40
CA LYS A 204 17.81 -7.86 2.68
C LYS A 204 19.18 -7.15 2.55
N ASN A 205 19.69 -6.95 1.33
CA ASN A 205 20.94 -6.23 1.10
C ASN A 205 20.69 -4.95 0.31
#